data_30f2bf49371db7f036dc44bf38bf54f4
#
_entry.id   30f2bf49371db7f036dc44bf38bf54f4
#
_cell.length_a   1.000
_cell.length_b   1.000
_cell.length_c   1.000
_cell.angle_alpha   90.00
_cell.angle_beta   90.00
_cell.angle_gamma   90.00
#
_symmetry.space_group_name_H-M   'P 1'
#
loop_
_entity.id
_entity.type
_entity.pdbx_description
1 polymer ?
#
loop_
_entity_poly.entity_id
_entity_poly.type
_entity_poly.pdbx_seq_one_letter_code
_entity_poly.pdbx_strand_id
1 'polypeptide(L)'
;MPTESPSTASTTAAAPPPLSLLALSAPVAMGYVPLGMVFGFLFVQAGAEAWVAVLASLLIYAGAAQYMMIPMLAAGLSLGTLAAATLIINLRHVFYGLSLLDRLPRPALQRWYAIFALTDETYSVLTTLPENIDRRRLVAIAALNPAWWVLGSALGALLGARAQLDLVGLDFALVALFTVLAVEQWRSRRELAPPLTALVAYALASLLAAEHALALAIALCVAVGAWRGEPPPTRANAAAEARHD
;
A
#
# COMPACT_ATOMS: atom_id res chain seq x y z
N MET A 1 -66.30 27.03 6.84
CA MET A 1 -65.51 25.85 7.24
C MET A 1 -64.15 25.94 6.56
N PRO A 2 -63.07 26.22 7.28
CA PRO A 2 -61.71 26.18 6.74
C PRO A 2 -61.20 24.74 6.81
N THR A 3 -60.76 24.19 5.69
CA THR A 3 -60.15 22.89 5.54
C THR A 3 -58.69 22.97 6.02
N GLU A 4 -58.39 22.34 7.13
CA GLU A 4 -57.05 22.13 7.63
C GLU A 4 -56.29 21.15 6.68
N SER A 5 -55.19 21.59 6.07
CA SER A 5 -54.25 20.76 5.37
C SER A 5 -53.39 19.98 6.39
N PRO A 6 -53.15 18.69 6.21
CA PRO A 6 -52.27 17.95 7.11
C PRO A 6 -50.83 18.38 6.91
N SER A 7 -50.21 18.88 7.97
CA SER A 7 -48.78 19.15 8.06
C SER A 7 -48.03 17.83 7.95
N THR A 8 -47.34 17.63 6.82
CA THR A 8 -46.35 16.54 6.65
C THR A 8 -45.13 16.85 7.51
N ALA A 9 -45.09 16.27 8.70
CA ALA A 9 -43.92 16.26 9.54
C ALA A 9 -42.79 15.49 8.78
N SER A 10 -41.87 16.21 8.21
CA SER A 10 -40.64 15.66 7.64
C SER A 10 -39.82 15.05 8.77
N THR A 11 -39.90 13.72 8.90
CA THR A 11 -39.01 12.96 9.80
C THR A 11 -37.60 13.06 9.26
N THR A 12 -36.83 14.00 9.77
CA THR A 12 -35.39 14.11 9.49
C THR A 12 -34.74 12.87 10.07
N ALA A 13 -34.47 11.87 9.23
CA ALA A 13 -33.71 10.70 9.63
C ALA A 13 -32.35 11.16 10.18
N ALA A 14 -32.08 10.87 11.45
CA ALA A 14 -30.81 11.19 12.09
C ALA A 14 -29.69 10.53 11.28
N ALA A 15 -28.66 11.31 10.91
CA ALA A 15 -27.50 10.78 10.24
C ALA A 15 -26.90 9.63 11.07
N PRO A 16 -26.49 8.51 10.43
CA PRO A 16 -25.92 7.38 11.15
C PRO A 16 -24.69 7.83 11.95
N PRO A 17 -24.49 7.27 13.15
CA PRO A 17 -23.35 7.64 13.99
C PRO A 17 -22.03 7.38 13.23
N PRO A 18 -21.04 8.25 13.38
CA PRO A 18 -19.77 8.10 12.70
C PRO A 18 -19.10 6.78 13.10
N LEU A 19 -18.67 5.99 12.11
CA LEU A 19 -17.97 4.72 12.33
C LEU A 19 -16.79 4.90 13.29
N SER A 20 -16.55 3.93 14.17
CA SER A 20 -15.39 3.94 15.06
C SER A 20 -14.07 3.87 14.25
N LEU A 21 -12.97 4.33 14.83
CA LEU A 21 -11.64 4.24 14.19
C LEU A 21 -11.27 2.79 13.86
N LEU A 22 -11.59 1.87 14.76
CA LEU A 22 -11.37 0.45 14.55
C LEU A 22 -12.21 -0.11 13.40
N ALA A 23 -13.46 0.29 13.26
CA ALA A 23 -14.31 -0.13 12.15
C ALA A 23 -13.78 0.37 10.80
N LEU A 24 -13.24 1.60 10.75
CA LEU A 24 -12.64 2.15 9.55
C LEU A 24 -11.31 1.48 9.17
N SER A 25 -10.53 1.05 10.16
CA SER A 25 -9.23 0.40 9.97
C SER A 25 -9.33 -1.15 9.87
N ALA A 26 -10.46 -1.75 10.23
CA ALA A 26 -10.64 -3.21 10.24
C ALA A 26 -10.38 -3.87 8.87
N PRO A 27 -10.84 -3.34 7.73
CA PRO A 27 -10.52 -3.91 6.42
C PRO A 27 -9.01 -3.93 6.15
N VAL A 28 -8.30 -2.86 6.55
CA VAL A 28 -6.85 -2.77 6.43
C VAL A 28 -6.17 -3.78 7.36
N ALA A 29 -6.63 -3.92 8.60
CA ALA A 29 -6.12 -4.89 9.56
C ALA A 29 -6.22 -6.34 9.05
N MET A 30 -7.35 -6.69 8.42
CA MET A 30 -7.56 -8.04 7.84
C MET A 30 -6.54 -8.37 6.74
N GLY A 31 -6.06 -7.40 5.99
CA GLY A 31 -4.99 -7.57 5.00
C GLY A 31 -3.59 -7.46 5.63
N TYR A 32 -3.38 -6.44 6.44
CA TYR A 32 -2.06 -6.08 6.96
C TYR A 32 -1.50 -7.07 7.98
N VAL A 33 -2.33 -7.62 8.86
CA VAL A 33 -1.84 -8.58 9.86
C VAL A 33 -1.32 -9.85 9.19
N PRO A 34 -2.07 -10.54 8.32
CA PRO A 34 -1.56 -11.73 7.63
C PRO A 34 -0.36 -11.43 6.72
N LEU A 35 -0.42 -10.37 5.92
CA LEU A 35 0.69 -9.99 5.05
C LEU A 35 1.93 -9.60 5.87
N GLY A 36 1.79 -8.81 6.91
CA GLY A 36 2.88 -8.49 7.82
C GLY A 36 3.50 -9.75 8.44
N MET A 37 2.68 -10.73 8.85
CA MET A 37 3.18 -12.01 9.37
C MET A 37 4.02 -12.74 8.33
N VAL A 38 3.55 -12.85 7.10
CA VAL A 38 4.31 -13.47 6.02
C VAL A 38 5.63 -12.71 5.78
N PHE A 39 5.60 -11.37 5.73
CA PHE A 39 6.80 -10.56 5.61
C PHE A 39 7.80 -10.85 6.73
N GLY A 40 7.40 -10.71 7.99
CA GLY A 40 8.28 -10.92 9.13
C GLY A 40 8.89 -12.31 9.18
N PHE A 41 8.08 -13.33 8.87
CA PHE A 41 8.52 -14.71 8.78
C PHE A 41 9.57 -14.90 7.67
N LEU A 42 9.27 -14.51 6.44
CA LEU A 42 10.16 -14.66 5.28
C LEU A 42 11.45 -13.88 5.44
N PHE A 43 11.39 -12.68 6.04
CA PHE A 43 12.55 -11.84 6.25
C PHE A 43 13.56 -12.48 7.21
N VAL A 44 13.06 -13.13 8.28
CA VAL A 44 13.91 -13.90 9.20
C VAL A 44 14.46 -15.17 8.53
N GLN A 45 13.64 -15.87 7.74
CA GLN A 45 14.10 -17.05 7.01
C GLN A 45 15.17 -16.72 5.94
N ALA A 46 15.16 -15.49 5.43
CA ALA A 46 16.21 -14.98 4.53
C ALA A 46 17.52 -14.62 5.28
N GLY A 47 17.61 -14.88 6.58
CA GLY A 47 18.81 -14.69 7.40
C GLY A 47 18.85 -13.38 8.19
N ALA A 48 17.78 -12.59 8.19
CA ALA A 48 17.71 -11.38 8.97
C ALA A 48 17.32 -11.65 10.43
N GLU A 49 17.80 -10.83 11.35
CA GLU A 49 17.40 -10.85 12.75
C GLU A 49 15.93 -10.44 12.93
N ALA A 50 15.20 -11.08 13.83
CA ALA A 50 13.76 -10.82 14.05
C ALA A 50 13.45 -9.34 14.38
N TRP A 51 14.30 -8.70 15.19
CA TRP A 51 14.15 -7.28 15.54
C TRP A 51 14.34 -6.36 14.32
N VAL A 52 15.16 -6.75 13.33
CA VAL A 52 15.37 -6.00 12.08
C VAL A 52 14.11 -6.00 11.24
N ALA A 53 13.37 -7.11 11.20
CA ALA A 53 12.07 -7.17 10.51
C ALA A 53 11.07 -6.17 11.09
N VAL A 54 11.00 -6.09 12.43
CA VAL A 54 10.13 -5.11 13.12
C VAL A 54 10.59 -3.69 12.86
N LEU A 55 11.89 -3.44 12.93
CA LEU A 55 12.48 -2.11 12.67
C LEU A 55 12.24 -1.67 11.23
N ALA A 56 12.39 -2.58 10.25
CA ALA A 56 12.08 -2.32 8.85
C ALA A 56 10.59 -1.93 8.68
N SER A 57 9.67 -2.63 9.36
CA SER A 57 8.25 -2.31 9.32
C SER A 57 7.92 -0.96 9.95
N LEU A 58 8.64 -0.54 10.99
CA LEU A 58 8.48 0.76 11.64
C LEU A 58 9.04 1.91 10.82
N LEU A 59 10.18 1.73 10.15
CA LEU A 59 10.92 2.80 9.50
C LEU A 59 10.63 2.93 8.00
N ILE A 60 10.35 1.83 7.33
CA ILE A 60 10.12 1.81 5.88
C ILE A 60 8.61 1.89 5.59
N TYR A 61 7.81 1.12 6.29
CA TYR A 61 6.36 1.04 6.16
C TYR A 61 5.88 1.09 4.69
N ALA A 62 6.42 0.22 3.87
CA ALA A 62 6.08 0.09 2.46
C ALA A 62 6.09 -1.40 2.08
N GLY A 63 4.95 -2.07 2.23
CA GLY A 63 4.82 -3.53 2.08
C GLY A 63 5.48 -4.07 0.81
N ALA A 64 5.15 -3.52 -0.35
CA ALA A 64 5.74 -3.94 -1.62
C ALA A 64 7.27 -3.81 -1.65
N ALA A 65 7.84 -2.70 -1.13
CA ALA A 65 9.27 -2.50 -1.05
C ALA A 65 9.92 -3.47 -0.05
N GLN A 66 9.27 -3.70 1.09
CA GLN A 66 9.75 -4.64 2.10
C GLN A 66 9.80 -6.08 1.57
N TYR A 67 8.78 -6.52 0.86
CA TYR A 67 8.80 -7.84 0.21
C TYR A 67 9.86 -7.96 -0.87
N MET A 68 10.04 -6.91 -1.69
CA MET A 68 11.08 -6.90 -2.71
C MET A 68 12.48 -6.96 -2.11
N MET A 69 12.71 -6.37 -0.94
CA MET A 69 14.01 -6.42 -0.27
C MET A 69 14.42 -7.84 0.12
N ILE A 70 13.49 -8.76 0.39
CA ILE A 70 13.82 -10.12 0.82
C ILE A 70 14.71 -10.85 -0.19
N PRO A 71 14.30 -11.06 -1.46
CA PRO A 71 15.16 -11.72 -2.45
C PRO A 71 16.40 -10.89 -2.79
N MET A 72 16.33 -9.56 -2.72
CA MET A 72 17.49 -8.70 -2.99
C MET A 72 18.57 -8.84 -1.91
N LEU A 73 18.18 -8.93 -0.64
CA LEU A 73 19.09 -9.19 0.48
C LEU A 73 19.69 -10.60 0.38
N ALA A 74 18.86 -11.61 0.08
CA ALA A 74 19.30 -12.98 -0.12
C ALA A 74 20.31 -13.10 -1.28
N ALA A 75 20.14 -12.30 -2.33
CA ALA A 75 21.07 -12.22 -3.47
C ALA A 75 22.32 -11.38 -3.20
N GLY A 76 22.46 -10.78 -2.01
CA GLY A 76 23.61 -9.95 -1.64
C GLY A 76 23.73 -8.66 -2.44
N LEU A 77 22.63 -8.10 -2.93
CA LEU A 77 22.65 -6.86 -3.70
C LEU A 77 23.10 -5.67 -2.86
N SER A 78 23.72 -4.69 -3.49
CA SER A 78 24.23 -3.51 -2.79
C SER A 78 23.11 -2.67 -2.16
N LEU A 79 23.43 -1.98 -1.07
CA LEU A 79 22.50 -1.05 -0.41
C LEU A 79 22.03 0.05 -1.35
N GLY A 80 22.88 0.49 -2.30
CA GLY A 80 22.50 1.46 -3.32
C GLY A 80 21.42 0.94 -4.26
N THR A 81 21.51 -0.33 -4.67
CA THR A 81 20.49 -0.99 -5.50
C THR A 81 19.18 -1.13 -4.74
N LEU A 82 19.23 -1.54 -3.46
CA LEU A 82 18.05 -1.62 -2.61
C LEU A 82 17.38 -0.24 -2.44
N ALA A 83 18.16 0.79 -2.17
CA ALA A 83 17.66 2.15 -2.00
C ALA A 83 17.01 2.68 -3.29
N ALA A 84 17.64 2.49 -4.45
CA ALA A 84 17.09 2.89 -5.74
C ALA A 84 15.77 2.18 -6.06
N ALA A 85 15.71 0.87 -5.88
CA ALA A 85 14.52 0.08 -6.10
C ALA A 85 13.37 0.48 -5.14
N THR A 86 13.69 0.71 -3.86
CA THR A 86 12.73 1.19 -2.86
C THR A 86 12.17 2.56 -3.23
N LEU A 87 13.03 3.49 -3.66
CA LEU A 87 12.62 4.82 -4.11
C LEU A 87 11.66 4.74 -5.31
N ILE A 88 12.01 3.95 -6.31
CA ILE A 88 11.20 3.79 -7.54
C ILE A 88 9.82 3.24 -7.21
N ILE A 89 9.73 2.16 -6.42
CA ILE A 89 8.45 1.55 -6.04
C ILE A 89 7.59 2.52 -5.22
N ASN A 90 8.20 3.33 -4.37
CA ASN A 90 7.49 4.25 -3.48
C ASN A 90 7.19 5.62 -4.12
N LEU A 91 7.63 5.89 -5.34
CA LEU A 91 7.32 7.14 -6.05
C LEU A 91 5.81 7.44 -6.10
N ARG A 92 4.97 6.41 -6.18
CA ARG A 92 3.50 6.56 -6.13
C ARG A 92 2.98 7.26 -4.87
N HIS A 93 3.65 7.11 -3.73
CA HIS A 93 3.25 7.76 -2.48
C HIS A 93 3.35 9.29 -2.53
N VAL A 94 4.23 9.82 -3.39
CA VAL A 94 4.33 11.28 -3.65
C VAL A 94 3.00 11.81 -4.21
N PHE A 95 2.40 11.08 -5.16
CA PHE A 95 1.12 11.47 -5.77
C PHE A 95 -0.04 11.38 -4.76
N TYR A 96 -0.02 10.39 -3.87
CA TYR A 96 -1.02 10.29 -2.79
C TYR A 96 -0.89 11.47 -1.83
N GLY A 97 0.33 11.81 -1.43
CA GLY A 97 0.60 12.97 -0.57
C GLY A 97 0.13 14.28 -1.21
N LEU A 98 0.42 14.48 -2.49
CA LEU A 98 0.01 15.68 -3.24
C LEU A 98 -1.52 15.81 -3.32
N SER A 99 -2.23 14.72 -3.58
CA SER A 99 -3.70 14.74 -3.70
C SER A 99 -4.43 14.99 -2.38
N LEU A 100 -3.79 14.72 -1.24
CA LEU A 100 -4.36 14.91 0.10
C LEU A 100 -3.81 16.14 0.83
N LEU A 101 -2.99 16.99 0.19
CA LEU A 101 -2.30 18.11 0.85
C LEU A 101 -3.23 19.03 1.64
N ASP A 102 -4.40 19.35 1.10
CA ASP A 102 -5.39 20.26 1.71
C ASP A 102 -6.07 19.63 2.93
N ARG A 103 -6.09 18.29 3.00
CA ARG A 103 -6.71 17.52 4.09
C ARG A 103 -5.73 17.18 5.20
N LEU A 104 -4.42 17.28 4.94
CA LEU A 104 -3.39 16.96 5.92
C LEU A 104 -3.40 17.90 7.14
N PRO A 105 -2.97 17.44 8.32
CA PRO A 105 -2.85 18.27 9.51
C PRO A 105 -1.94 19.48 9.28
N ARG A 106 -2.25 20.60 9.94
CA ARG A 106 -1.38 21.79 9.90
C ARG A 106 -0.12 21.68 10.75
N PRO A 107 -0.12 21.04 11.98
CA PRO A 107 1.08 20.85 12.75
C PRO A 107 2.11 20.01 11.98
N ALA A 108 3.34 20.51 11.85
CA ALA A 108 4.37 19.93 11.00
C ALA A 108 4.63 18.44 11.32
N LEU A 109 4.78 18.06 12.58
CA LEU A 109 5.04 16.68 12.99
C LEU A 109 3.91 15.73 12.58
N GLN A 110 2.64 16.12 12.81
CA GLN A 110 1.49 15.30 12.44
C GLN A 110 1.36 15.18 10.91
N ARG A 111 1.70 16.24 10.19
CA ARG A 111 1.69 16.27 8.73
C ARG A 111 2.73 15.31 8.14
N TRP A 112 3.98 15.39 8.61
CA TRP A 112 5.04 14.49 8.18
C TRP A 112 4.73 13.04 8.51
N TYR A 113 4.20 12.78 9.71
CA TYR A 113 3.78 11.43 10.07
C TYR A 113 2.65 10.92 9.20
N ALA A 114 1.62 11.74 8.91
CA ALA A 114 0.53 11.35 8.03
C ALA A 114 1.00 11.07 6.60
N ILE A 115 1.98 11.83 6.09
CA ILE A 115 2.61 11.56 4.78
C ILE A 115 3.39 10.24 4.80
N PHE A 116 4.18 9.99 5.83
CA PHE A 116 4.91 8.73 6.00
C PHE A 116 3.98 7.52 6.06
N ALA A 117 2.86 7.65 6.77
CA ALA A 117 1.87 6.58 6.95
C ALA A 117 0.93 6.38 5.75
N LEU A 118 1.15 7.09 4.64
CA LEU A 118 0.31 7.01 3.45
C LEU A 118 0.73 5.80 2.61
N THR A 119 -0.13 4.78 2.59
CA THR A 119 -0.06 3.63 1.69
C THR A 119 -1.28 3.62 0.77
N ASP A 120 -1.36 2.69 -0.17
CA ASP A 120 -2.52 2.52 -1.06
C ASP A 120 -3.81 2.35 -0.25
N GLU A 121 -3.79 1.52 0.79
CA GLU A 121 -4.94 1.22 1.64
C GLU A 121 -5.29 2.41 2.54
N THR A 122 -4.29 3.07 3.14
CA THR A 122 -4.53 4.27 3.94
C THR A 122 -5.12 5.38 3.06
N TYR A 123 -4.58 5.58 1.86
CA TYR A 123 -5.10 6.52 0.89
C TYR A 123 -6.55 6.20 0.53
N SER A 124 -6.85 4.94 0.22
CA SER A 124 -8.21 4.47 -0.09
C SER A 124 -9.18 4.78 1.05
N VAL A 125 -8.83 4.44 2.28
CA VAL A 125 -9.69 4.76 3.45
C VAL A 125 -9.88 6.28 3.59
N LEU A 126 -8.81 7.08 3.47
CA LEU A 126 -8.90 8.52 3.66
C LEU A 126 -9.72 9.22 2.57
N THR A 127 -9.73 8.70 1.35
CA THR A 127 -10.53 9.27 0.24
C THR A 127 -12.02 8.97 0.37
N THR A 128 -12.42 7.90 1.04
CA THR A 128 -13.83 7.58 1.31
C THR A 128 -14.43 8.41 2.45
N LEU A 129 -13.59 9.07 3.25
CA LEU A 129 -14.05 9.87 4.38
C LEU A 129 -14.54 11.26 3.92
N PRO A 130 -15.54 11.85 4.63
CA PRO A 130 -16.02 13.19 4.36
C PRO A 130 -14.89 14.23 4.37
N GLU A 131 -14.97 15.27 3.53
CA GLU A 131 -13.93 16.31 3.45
C GLU A 131 -13.76 17.09 4.77
N ASN A 132 -14.81 17.19 5.57
CA ASN A 132 -14.83 17.88 6.87
C ASN A 132 -14.44 16.99 8.06
N ILE A 133 -13.82 15.84 7.81
CA ILE A 133 -13.38 14.95 8.90
C ILE A 133 -12.41 15.67 9.85
N ASP A 134 -12.54 15.40 11.15
CA ASP A 134 -11.59 15.90 12.13
C ASP A 134 -10.17 15.38 11.82
N ARG A 135 -9.22 16.30 11.70
CA ARG A 135 -7.81 16.00 11.44
C ARG A 135 -7.19 15.05 12.46
N ARG A 136 -7.66 15.06 13.72
CA ARG A 136 -7.23 14.10 14.73
C ARG A 136 -7.63 12.67 14.36
N ARG A 137 -8.83 12.49 13.81
CA ARG A 137 -9.28 11.17 13.32
C ARG A 137 -8.45 10.69 12.14
N LEU A 138 -8.10 11.60 11.22
CA LEU A 138 -7.21 11.29 10.11
C LEU A 138 -5.85 10.79 10.58
N VAL A 139 -5.23 11.50 11.53
CA VAL A 139 -3.94 11.09 12.13
C VAL A 139 -4.08 9.76 12.88
N ALA A 140 -5.18 9.54 13.57
CA ALA A 140 -5.42 8.30 14.31
C ALA A 140 -5.56 7.09 13.37
N ILE A 141 -6.23 7.23 12.21
CA ILE A 141 -6.30 6.19 11.18
C ILE A 141 -4.90 5.95 10.59
N ALA A 142 -4.18 7.03 10.24
CA ALA A 142 -2.82 6.97 9.76
C ALA A 142 -1.84 6.32 10.77
N ALA A 143 -2.13 6.36 12.07
CA ALA A 143 -1.35 5.67 13.10
C ALA A 143 -1.77 4.21 13.30
N LEU A 144 -3.05 3.92 13.16
CA LEU A 144 -3.58 2.59 13.42
C LEU A 144 -3.20 1.59 12.31
N ASN A 145 -3.22 2.04 11.05
CA ASN A 145 -2.86 1.17 9.93
C ASN A 145 -1.41 0.66 9.99
N PRO A 146 -0.37 1.50 10.20
CA PRO A 146 0.99 1.02 10.43
C PRO A 146 1.10 0.06 11.62
N ALA A 147 0.34 0.29 12.68
CA ALA A 147 0.37 -0.58 13.85
C ALA A 147 -0.05 -2.03 13.52
N TRP A 148 -1.04 -2.22 12.63
CA TRP A 148 -1.43 -3.56 12.17
C TRP A 148 -0.32 -4.25 11.40
N TRP A 149 0.37 -3.51 10.53
CA TRP A 149 1.50 -4.04 9.77
C TRP A 149 2.66 -4.45 10.68
N VAL A 150 3.04 -3.57 11.62
CA VAL A 150 4.11 -3.84 12.60
C VAL A 150 3.74 -5.03 13.48
N LEU A 151 2.49 -5.10 13.94
CA LEU A 151 2.00 -6.24 14.73
C LEU A 151 2.14 -7.55 13.94
N GLY A 152 1.67 -7.58 12.70
CA GLY A 152 1.83 -8.73 11.82
C GLY A 152 3.29 -9.11 11.66
N SER A 153 4.14 -8.14 11.31
CA SER A 153 5.59 -8.36 11.12
C SER A 153 6.27 -8.90 12.37
N ALA A 154 5.91 -8.39 13.54
CA ALA A 154 6.46 -8.86 14.81
C ALA A 154 6.05 -10.32 15.09
N LEU A 155 4.77 -10.66 14.90
CA LEU A 155 4.28 -12.02 15.07
C LEU A 155 4.96 -12.97 14.08
N GLY A 156 5.07 -12.58 12.81
CA GLY A 156 5.75 -13.36 11.78
C GLY A 156 7.24 -13.56 12.06
N ALA A 157 7.93 -12.51 12.47
CA ALA A 157 9.35 -12.57 12.82
C ALA A 157 9.62 -13.48 14.04
N LEU A 158 8.75 -13.44 15.05
CA LEU A 158 8.84 -14.33 16.21
C LEU A 158 8.61 -15.79 15.81
N LEU A 159 7.65 -16.05 14.93
CA LEU A 159 7.41 -17.39 14.39
C LEU A 159 8.62 -17.85 13.57
N GLY A 160 9.15 -17.01 12.68
CA GLY A 160 10.33 -17.31 11.86
C GLY A 160 11.58 -17.60 12.68
N ALA A 161 11.80 -16.87 13.77
CA ALA A 161 12.95 -17.09 14.66
C ALA A 161 12.87 -18.39 15.47
N ARG A 162 11.65 -18.91 15.69
CA ARG A 162 11.43 -20.14 16.47
C ARG A 162 11.25 -21.38 15.60
N ALA A 163 10.80 -21.19 14.38
CA ALA A 163 10.56 -22.26 13.45
C ALA A 163 11.88 -22.71 12.82
N GLN A 164 12.42 -23.84 13.28
CA GLN A 164 13.45 -24.59 12.57
C GLN A 164 12.80 -25.38 11.42
N LEU A 165 12.09 -24.67 10.56
CA LEU A 165 11.40 -25.28 9.44
C LEU A 165 12.26 -25.04 8.21
N ASP A 166 12.85 -26.11 7.68
CA ASP A 166 13.27 -26.15 6.28
C ASP A 166 12.00 -26.05 5.42
N LEU A 167 11.55 -24.84 5.21
CA LEU A 167 10.35 -24.58 4.41
C LEU A 167 10.71 -24.77 2.92
N VAL A 168 10.63 -25.98 2.47
CA VAL A 168 10.53 -26.31 1.05
C VAL A 168 9.29 -25.59 0.52
N GLY A 169 9.49 -24.58 -0.33
CA GLY A 169 8.38 -23.82 -0.91
C GLY A 169 8.29 -22.33 -0.50
N LEU A 170 9.26 -21.80 0.25
CA LEU A 170 9.36 -20.34 0.49
C LEU A 170 9.45 -19.55 -0.81
N ASP A 171 10.17 -20.06 -1.80
CA ASP A 171 10.25 -19.47 -3.14
C ASP A 171 8.88 -19.37 -3.79
N PHE A 172 8.04 -20.41 -3.59
CA PHE A 172 6.67 -20.41 -4.09
C PHE A 172 5.79 -19.38 -3.34
N ALA A 173 5.97 -19.19 -2.04
CA ALA A 173 5.19 -18.22 -1.27
C ALA A 173 5.42 -16.79 -1.76
N LEU A 174 6.67 -16.43 -2.09
CA LEU A 174 6.99 -15.12 -2.69
C LEU A 174 6.38 -14.98 -4.08
N VAL A 175 6.50 -15.98 -4.94
CA VAL A 175 5.89 -15.98 -6.27
C VAL A 175 4.37 -15.86 -6.17
N ALA A 176 3.74 -16.64 -5.28
CA ALA A 176 2.30 -16.58 -5.06
C ALA A 176 1.85 -15.19 -4.59
N LEU A 177 2.58 -14.58 -3.63
CA LEU A 177 2.28 -13.24 -3.14
C LEU A 177 2.35 -12.20 -4.26
N PHE A 178 3.46 -12.16 -5.02
CA PHE A 178 3.59 -11.20 -6.12
C PHE A 178 2.56 -11.44 -7.23
N THR A 179 2.20 -12.71 -7.46
CA THR A 179 1.12 -13.05 -8.40
C THR A 179 -0.22 -12.50 -7.92
N VAL A 180 -0.55 -12.67 -6.63
CA VAL A 180 -1.80 -12.11 -6.07
C VAL A 180 -1.80 -10.59 -6.19
N LEU A 181 -0.72 -9.91 -5.82
CA LEU A 181 -0.59 -8.46 -5.95
C LEU A 181 -0.75 -7.99 -7.40
N ALA A 182 -0.15 -8.70 -8.36
CA ALA A 182 -0.27 -8.40 -9.78
C ALA A 182 -1.70 -8.60 -10.29
N VAL A 183 -2.36 -9.69 -9.89
CA VAL A 183 -3.75 -9.98 -10.25
C VAL A 183 -4.70 -8.93 -9.65
N GLU A 184 -4.49 -8.54 -8.39
CA GLU A 184 -5.31 -7.53 -7.72
C GLU A 184 -5.15 -6.16 -8.37
N GLN A 185 -3.92 -5.79 -8.72
CA GLN A 185 -3.64 -4.58 -9.48
C GLN A 185 -4.32 -4.59 -10.85
N TRP A 186 -4.29 -5.73 -11.54
CA TRP A 186 -4.95 -5.89 -12.83
C TRP A 186 -6.48 -5.83 -12.72
N ARG A 187 -7.06 -6.47 -11.69
CA ARG A 187 -8.51 -6.38 -11.43
C ARG A 187 -8.98 -4.95 -11.16
N SER A 188 -8.15 -4.16 -10.50
CA SER A 188 -8.45 -2.76 -10.17
C SER A 188 -8.50 -1.87 -11.42
N ARG A 189 -7.60 -2.07 -12.38
CA ARG A 189 -7.50 -1.19 -13.57
C ARG A 189 -7.94 -1.83 -14.88
N ARG A 190 -8.00 -3.16 -14.96
CA ARG A 190 -8.33 -3.96 -16.17
C ARG A 190 -7.51 -3.60 -17.43
N GLU A 191 -6.33 -3.02 -17.24
CA GLU A 191 -5.42 -2.66 -18.30
C GLU A 191 -4.35 -3.73 -18.49
N LEU A 192 -4.16 -4.19 -19.72
CA LEU A 192 -3.12 -5.17 -20.08
C LEU A 192 -1.75 -4.51 -20.32
N ALA A 193 -1.72 -3.20 -20.55
CA ALA A 193 -0.51 -2.50 -20.93
C ALA A 193 0.59 -2.55 -19.83
N PRO A 194 0.32 -2.31 -18.53
CA PRO A 194 1.35 -2.40 -17.50
C PRO A 194 1.97 -3.79 -17.36
N PRO A 195 1.21 -4.91 -17.23
CA PRO A 195 1.83 -6.23 -17.11
C PRO A 195 2.56 -6.67 -18.39
N LEU A 196 2.08 -6.32 -19.56
CA LEU A 196 2.79 -6.58 -20.82
C LEU A 196 4.07 -5.78 -20.92
N THR A 197 4.07 -4.50 -20.51
CA THR A 197 5.27 -3.68 -20.47
C THR A 197 6.30 -4.28 -19.51
N ALA A 198 5.89 -4.73 -18.33
CA ALA A 198 6.77 -5.36 -17.36
C ALA A 198 7.38 -6.67 -17.90
N LEU A 199 6.56 -7.51 -18.53
CA LEU A 199 7.01 -8.78 -19.13
C LEU A 199 8.06 -8.53 -20.23
N VAL A 200 7.78 -7.61 -21.16
CA VAL A 200 8.67 -7.27 -22.27
C VAL A 200 9.95 -6.63 -21.74
N ALA A 201 9.84 -5.70 -20.78
CA ALA A 201 10.98 -5.04 -20.17
C ALA A 201 11.91 -6.07 -19.48
N TYR A 202 11.33 -7.01 -18.74
CA TYR A 202 12.11 -8.06 -18.06
C TYR A 202 12.76 -9.02 -19.07
N ALA A 203 12.04 -9.44 -20.10
CA ALA A 203 12.61 -10.30 -21.15
C ALA A 203 13.77 -9.62 -21.87
N LEU A 204 13.63 -8.36 -22.25
CA LEU A 204 14.71 -7.58 -22.88
C LEU A 204 15.91 -7.40 -21.93
N ALA A 205 15.64 -7.04 -20.69
CA ALA A 205 16.69 -6.86 -19.68
C ALA A 205 17.47 -8.16 -19.42
N SER A 206 16.78 -9.30 -19.37
CA SER A 206 17.40 -10.62 -19.19
C SER A 206 18.30 -11.03 -20.37
N LEU A 207 17.95 -10.60 -21.57
CA LEU A 207 18.76 -10.85 -22.77
C LEU A 207 19.99 -9.94 -22.86
N LEU A 208 19.87 -8.69 -22.36
CA LEU A 208 20.94 -7.68 -22.47
C LEU A 208 21.93 -7.75 -21.32
N ALA A 209 21.47 -7.96 -20.10
CA ALA A 209 22.31 -8.00 -18.91
C ALA A 209 21.62 -8.84 -17.81
N ALA A 210 21.74 -10.17 -17.87
CA ALA A 210 21.10 -11.10 -16.97
C ALA A 210 21.34 -10.80 -15.48
N GLU A 211 22.57 -10.38 -15.12
CA GLU A 211 22.94 -10.02 -13.74
C GLU A 211 22.20 -8.79 -13.21
N HIS A 212 21.71 -7.92 -14.10
CA HIS A 212 21.04 -6.65 -13.74
C HIS A 212 19.60 -6.59 -14.28
N ALA A 213 19.08 -7.74 -14.72
CA ALA A 213 17.80 -7.82 -15.42
C ALA A 213 16.65 -7.14 -14.64
N LEU A 214 16.56 -7.35 -13.33
CA LEU A 214 15.52 -6.75 -12.51
C LEU A 214 15.62 -5.23 -12.45
N ALA A 215 16.83 -4.70 -12.21
CA ALA A 215 17.05 -3.25 -12.13
C ALA A 215 16.77 -2.55 -13.47
N LEU A 216 17.25 -3.15 -14.58
CA LEU A 216 17.00 -2.67 -15.93
C LEU A 216 15.51 -2.74 -16.30
N ALA A 217 14.81 -3.81 -15.96
CA ALA A 217 13.38 -3.95 -16.22
C ALA A 217 12.58 -2.87 -15.47
N ILE A 218 12.89 -2.62 -14.20
CA ILE A 218 12.25 -1.56 -13.42
C ILE A 218 12.52 -0.20 -14.06
N ALA A 219 13.76 0.11 -14.42
CA ALA A 219 14.12 1.37 -15.07
C ALA A 219 13.38 1.57 -16.41
N LEU A 220 13.27 0.53 -17.22
CA LEU A 220 12.51 0.54 -18.48
C LEU A 220 11.01 0.77 -18.23
N CYS A 221 10.42 0.09 -17.25
CA CYS A 221 9.00 0.30 -16.90
C CYS A 221 8.74 1.74 -16.45
N VAL A 222 9.63 2.31 -15.63
CA VAL A 222 9.53 3.71 -15.18
C VAL A 222 9.66 4.67 -16.37
N ALA A 223 10.63 4.44 -17.25
CA ALA A 223 10.84 5.26 -18.45
C ALA A 223 9.61 5.24 -19.38
N VAL A 224 9.04 4.05 -19.60
CA VAL A 224 7.83 3.89 -20.43
C VAL A 224 6.62 4.55 -19.76
N GLY A 225 6.47 4.43 -18.44
CA GLY A 225 5.40 5.08 -17.68
C GLY A 225 5.51 6.61 -17.74
N ALA A 226 6.71 7.14 -17.56
CA ALA A 226 6.98 8.58 -17.68
C ALA A 226 6.74 9.11 -19.10
N TRP A 227 7.09 8.34 -20.12
CA TRP A 227 6.87 8.71 -21.52
C TRP A 227 5.40 8.67 -21.94
N ARG A 228 4.64 7.73 -21.42
CA ARG A 228 3.19 7.63 -21.68
C ARG A 228 2.37 8.77 -21.09
N GLY A 229 2.92 9.48 -20.10
CA GLY A 229 2.39 10.75 -19.60
C GLY A 229 0.92 10.66 -19.15
N GLU A 230 0.52 9.57 -18.45
CA GLU A 230 -0.82 9.52 -17.87
C GLU A 230 -0.91 10.61 -16.79
N PRO A 231 -1.75 11.65 -17.00
CA PRO A 231 -1.99 12.62 -15.93
C PRO A 231 -2.67 11.90 -14.76
N PRO A 232 -2.37 12.30 -13.52
CA PRO A 232 -3.08 11.76 -12.36
C PRO A 232 -4.58 11.91 -12.58
N PRO A 233 -5.42 10.94 -12.15
CA PRO A 233 -6.85 10.99 -12.36
C PRO A 233 -7.40 12.32 -11.82
N THR A 234 -7.90 13.13 -12.73
CA THR A 234 -8.49 14.42 -12.40
C THR A 234 -9.77 14.16 -11.59
N ARG A 235 -10.05 14.95 -10.57
CA ARG A 235 -11.26 14.87 -9.72
C ARG A 235 -12.57 14.68 -10.51
N ALA A 236 -12.62 15.12 -11.77
CA ALA A 236 -13.74 14.93 -12.68
C ALA A 236 -13.97 13.47 -13.06
N ASN A 237 -12.93 12.65 -13.24
CA ASN A 237 -13.05 11.25 -13.66
C ASN A 237 -13.46 10.36 -12.48
N ALA A 238 -12.96 10.61 -11.28
CA ALA A 238 -13.39 9.89 -10.07
C ALA A 238 -14.86 10.17 -9.72
N ALA A 239 -15.35 11.38 -9.97
CA ALA A 239 -16.76 11.74 -9.77
C ALA A 239 -17.69 11.21 -10.87
N ALA A 240 -17.18 10.90 -12.06
CA ALA A 240 -17.94 10.31 -13.14
C ALA A 240 -18.10 8.79 -12.95
N GLU A 241 -17.06 8.08 -12.49
CA GLU A 241 -17.12 6.65 -12.18
C GLU A 241 -18.06 6.36 -11.00
N ALA A 242 -18.07 7.20 -9.96
CA ALA A 242 -18.99 7.08 -8.82
C ALA A 242 -20.48 7.33 -9.15
N ARG A 243 -20.82 7.74 -10.37
CA ARG A 243 -22.22 7.93 -10.83
C ARG A 243 -22.74 6.79 -11.68
N HIS A 244 -21.90 5.82 -12.02
CA HIS A 244 -22.26 4.67 -12.88
C HIS A 244 -22.32 3.33 -12.12
N ASP A 245 -22.02 3.32 -10.83
CA ASP A 245 -22.26 2.25 -9.86
C ASP A 245 -23.45 2.64 -8.94
#